data_d26faa3aebc83eee5e6d92735db71085
#
_entry.id   d26faa3aebc83eee5e6d92735db71085
#
_cell.length_a   1.000
_cell.length_b   1.000
_cell.length_c   1.000
_cell.angle_alpha   90.00
_cell.angle_beta   90.00
_cell.angle_gamma   90.00
#
_symmetry.space_group_name_H-M   'P 1'
#
loop_
_entity.id
_entity.type
_entity.pdbx_description
1 polymer ?
#
loop_
_entity_poly.entity_id
_entity_poly.type
_entity_poly.pdbx_seq_one_letter_code
_entity_poly.pdbx_strand_id
1 'polypeptide(L)'
;MERQKIFISSVQGEFQNERKLIADYIRQDVLLSIYFEPFLFEELPAQDKSAQIAYLEQAAKSEIYLLLIGKQYGYQDEEGISPTEREYDTATTNHAYRIAFIKSVSSREEKEDAFKRKIDHDVIRNVFNTYEELQSGVYASLVEYMVSHQLLRQGPFDASVNLSASIEDLDKEKIRWFVGVAREVRQFPLSYSESNILQILSSLHVITEDGKVKNAALLL
;
A
#
# COMPACT_ATOMS: atom_id res chain seq x y z
N MET A 1 -3.23 4.90 -15.65
CA MET A 1 -2.57 4.38 -14.45
C MET A 1 -3.02 2.94 -14.31
N GLU A 2 -2.11 2.00 -14.11
CA GLU A 2 -2.46 0.61 -13.83
C GLU A 2 -3.04 0.52 -12.42
N ARG A 3 -4.15 -0.23 -12.26
CA ARG A 3 -4.78 -0.40 -10.95
C ARG A 3 -3.97 -1.34 -10.09
N GLN A 4 -3.86 -1.04 -8.80
CA GLN A 4 -3.17 -1.87 -7.83
C GLN A 4 -4.02 -3.10 -7.51
N LYS A 5 -3.46 -4.28 -7.65
CA LYS A 5 -4.17 -5.54 -7.43
C LYS A 5 -4.24 -5.86 -5.94
N ILE A 6 -5.44 -6.14 -5.45
CA ILE A 6 -5.68 -6.56 -4.07
C ILE A 6 -6.02 -8.05 -4.07
N PHE A 7 -5.16 -8.89 -3.51
CA PHE A 7 -5.47 -10.29 -3.25
C PHE A 7 -6.21 -10.41 -1.92
N ILE A 8 -7.47 -10.88 -1.97
CA ILE A 8 -8.30 -11.06 -0.77
C ILE A 8 -8.20 -12.51 -0.32
N SER A 9 -7.56 -12.74 0.83
CA SER A 9 -7.28 -14.04 1.41
C SER A 9 -8.03 -14.28 2.71
N SER A 10 -8.52 -15.48 2.90
CA SER A 10 -9.14 -15.96 4.13
C SER A 10 -9.43 -17.45 4.03
N VAL A 11 -9.84 -18.08 5.12
CA VAL A 11 -10.50 -19.38 5.08
C VAL A 11 -11.83 -19.25 4.33
N GLN A 12 -11.89 -19.82 3.12
CA GLN A 12 -13.01 -19.63 2.18
C GLN A 12 -14.36 -20.02 2.79
N GLY A 13 -14.43 -21.14 3.49
CA GLY A 13 -15.68 -21.60 4.11
C GLY A 13 -16.23 -20.67 5.19
N GLU A 14 -15.38 -19.87 5.84
CA GLU A 14 -15.77 -18.94 6.90
C GLU A 14 -16.15 -17.55 6.38
N PHE A 15 -15.48 -17.07 5.31
CA PHE A 15 -15.59 -15.68 4.85
C PHE A 15 -16.05 -15.53 3.39
N GLN A 16 -16.73 -16.52 2.83
CA GLN A 16 -17.16 -16.47 1.43
C GLN A 16 -17.98 -15.22 1.10
N ASN A 17 -18.91 -14.85 1.99
CA ASN A 17 -19.77 -13.69 1.80
C ASN A 17 -19.01 -12.38 1.98
N GLU A 18 -18.23 -12.25 3.06
CA GLU A 18 -17.47 -11.04 3.36
C GLU A 18 -16.46 -10.74 2.25
N ARG A 19 -15.76 -11.76 1.73
CA ARG A 19 -14.82 -11.60 0.60
C ARG A 19 -15.51 -11.04 -0.63
N LYS A 20 -16.64 -11.63 -1.03
CA LYS A 20 -17.41 -11.17 -2.18
C LYS A 20 -17.91 -9.74 -1.99
N LEU A 21 -18.52 -9.45 -0.82
CA LEU A 21 -19.05 -8.12 -0.52
C LEU A 21 -17.94 -7.04 -0.53
N ILE A 22 -16.76 -7.33 0.01
CA ILE A 22 -15.61 -6.40 -0.02
C ILE A 22 -15.11 -6.21 -1.45
N ALA A 23 -14.99 -7.26 -2.25
CA ALA A 23 -14.59 -7.13 -3.64
C ALA A 23 -15.59 -6.29 -4.46
N ASP A 24 -16.89 -6.56 -4.30
CA ASP A 24 -17.95 -5.81 -4.96
C ASP A 24 -17.96 -4.34 -4.50
N TYR A 25 -17.76 -4.09 -3.20
CA TYR A 25 -17.64 -2.75 -2.65
C TYR A 25 -16.47 -1.97 -3.29
N ILE A 26 -15.27 -2.56 -3.35
CA ILE A 26 -14.11 -1.91 -3.97
C ILE A 26 -14.36 -1.58 -5.46
N ARG A 27 -15.03 -2.49 -6.18
CA ARG A 27 -15.37 -2.31 -7.60
C ARG A 27 -16.42 -1.23 -7.84
N GLN A 28 -17.33 -1.02 -6.90
CA GLN A 28 -18.46 -0.09 -7.02
C GLN A 28 -18.16 1.30 -6.43
N ASP A 29 -17.25 1.39 -5.48
CA ASP A 29 -16.85 2.67 -4.90
C ASP A 29 -16.14 3.54 -5.94
N VAL A 30 -16.60 4.80 -6.07
CA VAL A 30 -16.14 5.73 -7.11
C VAL A 30 -14.64 6.02 -7.02
N LEU A 31 -14.09 6.11 -5.81
CA LEU A 31 -12.68 6.38 -5.60
C LEU A 31 -11.85 5.10 -5.70
N LEU A 32 -12.25 4.05 -4.97
CA LEU A 32 -11.45 2.82 -4.90
C LEU A 32 -11.33 2.13 -6.26
N SER A 33 -12.40 2.11 -7.07
CA SER A 33 -12.40 1.48 -8.39
C SER A 33 -11.43 2.09 -9.41
N ILE A 34 -11.00 3.34 -9.17
CA ILE A 34 -9.98 3.99 -10.02
C ILE A 34 -8.58 3.42 -9.76
N TYR A 35 -8.27 3.14 -8.49
CA TYR A 35 -6.92 2.80 -8.05
C TYR A 35 -6.71 1.31 -7.82
N PHE A 36 -7.79 0.55 -7.54
CA PHE A 36 -7.69 -0.83 -7.08
C PHE A 36 -8.47 -1.80 -7.95
N GLU A 37 -7.96 -3.03 -8.02
CA GLU A 37 -8.60 -4.17 -8.65
C GLU A 37 -8.59 -5.36 -7.68
N PRO A 38 -9.72 -5.66 -6.99
CA PRO A 38 -9.79 -6.78 -6.09
C PRO A 38 -9.80 -8.09 -6.88
N PHE A 39 -9.04 -9.06 -6.38
CA PHE A 39 -8.93 -10.39 -6.93
C PHE A 39 -9.47 -11.41 -5.93
N LEU A 40 -10.40 -12.24 -6.40
CA LEU A 40 -10.92 -13.40 -5.70
C LEU A 40 -10.55 -14.65 -6.49
N PHE A 41 -9.98 -15.64 -5.81
CA PHE A 41 -9.57 -16.88 -6.48
C PHE A 41 -10.74 -17.62 -7.12
N GLU A 42 -11.91 -17.62 -6.50
CA GLU A 42 -13.14 -18.24 -6.98
C GLU A 42 -13.67 -17.64 -8.30
N GLU A 43 -13.14 -16.51 -8.74
CA GLU A 43 -13.47 -15.89 -10.03
C GLU A 43 -12.57 -16.37 -11.17
N LEU A 44 -11.52 -17.16 -10.86
CA LEU A 44 -10.67 -17.73 -11.90
C LEU A 44 -11.43 -18.78 -12.72
N PRO A 45 -11.26 -18.75 -14.05
CA PRO A 45 -11.74 -19.83 -14.89
C PRO A 45 -11.01 -21.13 -14.55
N ALA A 46 -11.65 -22.28 -14.82
CA ALA A 46 -11.01 -23.58 -14.69
C ALA A 46 -9.72 -23.61 -15.54
N GLN A 47 -8.62 -24.05 -14.95
CA GLN A 47 -7.31 -24.11 -15.57
C GLN A 47 -6.65 -25.47 -15.29
N ASP A 48 -5.80 -25.93 -16.20
CA ASP A 48 -4.95 -27.10 -16.00
C ASP A 48 -3.70 -26.73 -15.16
N LYS A 49 -3.94 -26.29 -13.94
CA LYS A 49 -2.93 -25.95 -12.94
C LYS A 49 -3.38 -26.41 -11.57
N SER A 50 -2.42 -26.75 -10.72
CA SER A 50 -2.69 -26.95 -9.29
C SER A 50 -3.27 -25.66 -8.67
N ALA A 51 -4.36 -25.78 -7.91
CA ALA A 51 -4.97 -24.66 -7.22
C ALA A 51 -3.94 -23.94 -6.33
N GLN A 52 -3.11 -24.70 -5.60
CA GLN A 52 -2.07 -24.15 -4.74
C GLN A 52 -1.06 -23.26 -5.49
N ILE A 53 -0.58 -23.71 -6.65
CA ILE A 53 0.34 -22.92 -7.47
C ILE A 53 -0.34 -21.64 -7.94
N ALA A 54 -1.59 -21.72 -8.39
CA ALA A 54 -2.33 -20.57 -8.85
C ALA A 54 -2.57 -19.53 -7.73
N TYR A 55 -2.87 -19.95 -6.51
CA TYR A 55 -3.01 -19.06 -5.34
C TYR A 55 -1.71 -18.30 -5.04
N LEU A 56 -0.60 -19.04 -4.94
CA LEU A 56 0.68 -18.45 -4.58
C LEU A 56 1.19 -17.49 -5.67
N GLU A 57 0.99 -17.83 -6.95
CA GLU A 57 1.33 -16.92 -8.05
C GLU A 57 0.54 -15.59 -7.99
N GLN A 58 -0.74 -15.65 -7.62
CA GLN A 58 -1.56 -14.45 -7.51
C GLN A 58 -1.21 -13.62 -6.26
N ALA A 59 -0.97 -14.27 -5.14
CA ALA A 59 -0.49 -13.60 -3.93
C ALA A 59 0.87 -12.91 -4.17
N ALA A 60 1.79 -13.58 -4.89
CA ALA A 60 3.09 -13.03 -5.22
C ALA A 60 3.06 -11.82 -6.18
N LYS A 61 2.02 -11.73 -7.03
CA LYS A 61 1.87 -10.67 -8.04
C LYS A 61 1.00 -9.49 -7.58
N SER A 62 0.45 -9.57 -6.38
CA SER A 62 -0.45 -8.54 -5.87
C SER A 62 0.32 -7.50 -5.08
N GLU A 63 0.03 -6.22 -5.32
CA GLU A 63 0.60 -5.09 -4.59
C GLU A 63 0.07 -5.04 -3.15
N ILE A 64 -1.18 -5.45 -2.97
CA ILE A 64 -1.85 -5.46 -1.66
C ILE A 64 -2.35 -6.86 -1.35
N TYR A 65 -2.07 -7.32 -0.15
CA TYR A 65 -2.60 -8.56 0.42
C TYR A 65 -3.56 -8.24 1.56
N LEU A 66 -4.85 -8.47 1.35
CA LEU A 66 -5.90 -8.25 2.34
C LEU A 66 -6.30 -9.58 2.97
N LEU A 67 -6.07 -9.72 4.28
CA LEU A 67 -6.28 -10.93 5.04
C LEU A 67 -7.45 -10.79 6.01
N LEU A 68 -8.34 -11.78 6.01
CA LEU A 68 -9.40 -11.94 7.01
C LEU A 68 -9.10 -13.17 7.86
N ILE A 69 -9.02 -12.98 9.18
CA ILE A 69 -8.78 -14.03 10.18
C ILE A 69 -10.04 -14.20 11.03
N GLY A 70 -10.48 -15.45 11.15
CA GLY A 70 -11.66 -15.80 11.92
C GLY A 70 -11.41 -16.82 13.01
N LYS A 71 -12.26 -17.84 13.04
CA LYS A 71 -12.23 -18.95 14.00
C LYS A 71 -11.38 -20.12 13.49
N GLN A 72 -11.46 -20.41 12.18
CA GLN A 72 -10.96 -21.63 11.57
C GLN A 72 -9.59 -21.39 10.90
N TYR A 73 -8.67 -22.34 11.10
CA TYR A 73 -7.38 -22.37 10.39
C TYR A 73 -7.53 -22.92 8.96
N GLY A 74 -8.60 -23.72 8.75
CA GLY A 74 -8.93 -24.32 7.47
C GLY A 74 -8.17 -25.59 7.16
N TYR A 75 -8.19 -25.99 5.87
CA TYR A 75 -7.51 -27.19 5.39
C TYR A 75 -5.99 -27.05 5.60
N GLN A 76 -5.34 -28.16 5.89
CA GLN A 76 -3.91 -28.23 6.09
C GLN A 76 -3.28 -29.14 5.03
N ASP A 77 -2.15 -28.74 4.48
CA ASP A 77 -1.35 -29.55 3.58
C ASP A 77 -0.53 -30.62 4.33
N GLU A 78 0.35 -31.30 3.61
CA GLU A 78 1.23 -32.36 4.18
C GLU A 78 2.19 -31.83 5.26
N GLU A 79 2.52 -30.54 5.25
CA GLU A 79 3.33 -29.86 6.27
C GLU A 79 2.49 -29.30 7.42
N GLY A 80 1.18 -29.45 7.35
CA GLY A 80 0.24 -28.98 8.36
C GLY A 80 0.00 -27.48 8.32
N ILE A 81 0.29 -26.82 7.18
CA ILE A 81 0.13 -25.38 6.96
C ILE A 81 -1.10 -25.14 6.09
N SER A 82 -1.89 -24.10 6.42
CA SER A 82 -3.06 -23.74 5.62
C SER A 82 -2.69 -22.94 4.36
N PRO A 83 -3.50 -23.03 3.28
CA PRO A 83 -3.31 -22.18 2.10
C PRO A 83 -3.22 -20.70 2.46
N THR A 84 -4.07 -20.22 3.36
CA THR A 84 -4.12 -18.83 3.82
C THR A 84 -2.79 -18.39 4.47
N GLU A 85 -2.19 -19.23 5.30
CA GLU A 85 -0.89 -18.93 5.89
C GLU A 85 0.24 -18.97 4.85
N ARG A 86 0.22 -19.89 3.89
CA ARG A 86 1.20 -19.92 2.79
C ARG A 86 1.08 -18.69 1.87
N GLU A 87 -0.13 -18.25 1.59
CA GLU A 87 -0.39 -17.02 0.83
C GLU A 87 0.17 -15.81 1.56
N TYR A 88 -0.02 -15.72 2.89
CA TYR A 88 0.53 -14.68 3.73
C TYR A 88 2.07 -14.64 3.70
N ASP A 89 2.71 -15.80 3.82
CA ASP A 89 4.16 -15.92 3.76
C ASP A 89 4.70 -15.54 2.38
N THR A 90 3.99 -15.94 1.33
CA THR A 90 4.32 -15.58 -0.05
C THR A 90 4.21 -14.07 -0.27
N ALA A 91 3.11 -13.46 0.16
CA ALA A 91 2.92 -12.01 0.09
C ALA A 91 3.98 -11.24 0.88
N THR A 92 4.37 -11.76 2.07
CA THR A 92 5.43 -11.20 2.90
C THR A 92 6.78 -11.25 2.20
N THR A 93 7.14 -12.39 1.61
CA THR A 93 8.40 -12.58 0.89
C THR A 93 8.49 -11.69 -0.36
N ASN A 94 7.36 -11.43 -1.01
CA ASN A 94 7.28 -10.55 -2.19
C ASN A 94 7.01 -9.08 -1.84
N HIS A 95 7.10 -8.70 -0.55
CA HIS A 95 6.95 -7.32 -0.08
C HIS A 95 5.59 -6.67 -0.42
N ALA A 96 4.53 -7.46 -0.56
CA ALA A 96 3.18 -6.92 -0.70
C ALA A 96 2.78 -6.08 0.52
N TYR A 97 2.02 -5.02 0.30
CA TYR A 97 1.43 -4.24 1.39
C TYR A 97 0.33 -5.06 2.07
N ARG A 98 0.55 -5.44 3.33
CA ARG A 98 -0.35 -6.36 4.05
C ARG A 98 -1.32 -5.60 4.93
N ILE A 99 -2.61 -5.89 4.75
CA ILE A 99 -3.73 -5.36 5.54
C ILE A 99 -4.42 -6.55 6.19
N ALA A 100 -4.54 -6.57 7.52
CA ALA A 100 -5.12 -7.69 8.25
C ALA A 100 -6.32 -7.27 9.09
N PHE A 101 -7.42 -8.01 8.97
CA PHE A 101 -8.64 -7.84 9.74
C PHE A 101 -8.96 -9.11 10.52
N ILE A 102 -9.14 -8.96 11.83
CA ILE A 102 -9.39 -10.07 12.74
C ILE A 102 -10.84 -10.02 13.19
N LYS A 103 -11.64 -11.04 12.84
CA LYS A 103 -13.01 -11.16 13.33
C LYS A 103 -13.00 -11.44 14.83
N SER A 104 -13.82 -10.72 15.58
CA SER A 104 -14.03 -10.97 17.00
C SER A 104 -14.80 -12.28 17.18
N VAL A 105 -14.20 -13.27 17.82
CA VAL A 105 -14.80 -14.58 18.06
C VAL A 105 -14.52 -15.05 19.48
N SER A 106 -15.40 -15.86 20.05
CA SER A 106 -15.27 -16.38 21.42
C SER A 106 -14.13 -17.39 21.61
N SER A 107 -13.77 -18.11 20.54
CA SER A 107 -12.67 -19.07 20.54
C SER A 107 -12.14 -19.25 19.11
N ARG A 108 -10.87 -19.60 18.98
CA ARG A 108 -10.21 -19.98 17.72
C ARG A 108 -9.64 -21.38 17.83
N GLU A 109 -9.40 -21.99 16.68
CA GLU A 109 -8.56 -23.18 16.61
C GLU A 109 -7.13 -22.82 17.03
N GLU A 110 -6.42 -23.75 17.67
CA GLU A 110 -5.08 -23.53 18.22
C GLU A 110 -4.09 -23.00 17.15
N LYS A 111 -4.14 -23.59 15.96
CA LYS A 111 -3.30 -23.14 14.83
C LYS A 111 -3.66 -21.76 14.31
N GLU A 112 -4.97 -21.42 14.29
CA GLU A 112 -5.42 -20.08 13.92
C GLU A 112 -4.97 -19.03 14.94
N ASP A 113 -4.99 -19.36 16.23
CA ASP A 113 -4.43 -18.50 17.27
C ASP A 113 -2.91 -18.33 17.13
N ALA A 114 -2.19 -19.36 16.71
CA ALA A 114 -0.76 -19.29 16.44
C ALA A 114 -0.48 -18.40 15.21
N PHE A 115 -1.25 -18.57 14.14
CA PHE A 115 -1.14 -17.73 12.93
C PHE A 115 -1.52 -16.27 13.24
N LYS A 116 -2.57 -16.03 14.01
CA LYS A 116 -2.93 -14.69 14.47
C LYS A 116 -1.80 -14.04 15.25
N ARG A 117 -1.11 -14.74 16.16
CA ARG A 117 0.06 -14.18 16.89
C ARG A 117 1.20 -13.78 15.94
N LYS A 118 1.44 -14.55 14.90
CA LYS A 118 2.40 -14.21 13.84
C LYS A 118 2.01 -12.89 13.16
N ILE A 119 0.74 -12.73 12.78
CA ILE A 119 0.24 -11.51 12.17
C ILE A 119 0.32 -10.31 13.13
N ASP A 120 -0.03 -10.49 14.42
CA ASP A 120 0.04 -9.44 15.44
C ASP A 120 1.47 -8.90 15.64
N HIS A 121 2.48 -9.73 15.37
CA HIS A 121 3.89 -9.33 15.42
C HIS A 121 4.32 -8.57 14.16
N ASP A 122 3.78 -8.93 13.01
CA ASP A 122 4.27 -8.47 11.70
C ASP A 122 3.61 -7.20 11.17
N VAL A 123 2.32 -6.98 11.49
CA VAL A 123 1.52 -5.88 10.96
C VAL A 123 0.57 -5.28 12.01
N ILE A 124 0.26 -4.00 11.84
CA ILE A 124 -0.85 -3.37 12.56
C ILE A 124 -2.14 -3.92 11.94
N ARG A 125 -2.96 -4.57 12.78
CA ARG A 125 -4.22 -5.17 12.35
C ARG A 125 -5.42 -4.44 12.95
N ASN A 126 -6.59 -4.58 12.34
CA ASN A 126 -7.86 -4.08 12.86
C ASN A 126 -8.77 -5.24 13.28
N VAL A 127 -9.69 -4.98 14.21
CA VAL A 127 -10.67 -5.97 14.70
C VAL A 127 -12.05 -5.55 14.22
N PHE A 128 -12.88 -6.51 13.81
CA PHE A 128 -14.24 -6.25 13.38
C PHE A 128 -15.22 -7.29 13.95
N ASN A 129 -16.47 -6.89 14.13
CA ASN A 129 -17.59 -7.72 14.53
C ASN A 129 -18.63 -7.83 13.42
N THR A 130 -18.85 -6.73 12.68
CA THR A 130 -19.86 -6.65 11.61
C THR A 130 -19.22 -6.38 10.26
N TYR A 131 -19.99 -6.59 9.20
CA TYR A 131 -19.54 -6.29 7.85
C TYR A 131 -19.28 -4.78 7.65
N GLU A 132 -20.09 -3.93 8.25
CA GLU A 132 -19.94 -2.48 8.16
C GLU A 132 -18.64 -1.98 8.82
N GLU A 133 -18.24 -2.59 9.95
CA GLU A 133 -16.94 -2.32 10.58
C GLU A 133 -15.80 -2.78 9.68
N LEU A 134 -15.90 -3.97 9.07
CA LEU A 134 -14.93 -4.47 8.11
C LEU A 134 -14.82 -3.56 6.89
N GLN A 135 -15.95 -3.19 6.28
CA GLN A 135 -16.00 -2.30 5.12
C GLN A 135 -15.35 -0.94 5.41
N SER A 136 -15.70 -0.34 6.53
CA SER A 136 -15.13 0.95 6.96
C SER A 136 -13.62 0.85 7.22
N GLY A 137 -13.19 -0.25 7.84
CA GLY A 137 -11.77 -0.51 8.07
C GLY A 137 -10.99 -0.72 6.78
N VAL A 138 -11.54 -1.49 5.82
CA VAL A 138 -10.94 -1.68 4.50
C VAL A 138 -10.81 -0.35 3.76
N TYR A 139 -11.88 0.47 3.76
CA TYR A 139 -11.84 1.79 3.15
C TYR A 139 -10.73 2.66 3.75
N ALA A 140 -10.67 2.77 5.07
CA ALA A 140 -9.67 3.57 5.76
C ALA A 140 -8.23 3.08 5.44
N SER A 141 -8.00 1.76 5.42
CA SER A 141 -6.69 1.17 5.11
C SER A 141 -6.27 1.42 3.66
N LEU A 142 -7.21 1.36 2.70
CA LEU A 142 -6.92 1.63 1.29
C LEU A 142 -6.68 3.13 1.04
N VAL A 143 -7.39 4.02 1.74
CA VAL A 143 -7.12 5.47 1.71
C VAL A 143 -5.74 5.77 2.28
N GLU A 144 -5.37 5.15 3.41
CA GLU A 144 -4.01 5.29 3.99
C GLU A 144 -2.93 4.78 3.04
N TYR A 145 -3.18 3.65 2.37
CA TYR A 145 -2.28 3.15 1.31
C TYR A 145 -2.12 4.19 0.20
N MET A 146 -3.23 4.77 -0.31
CA MET A 146 -3.16 5.78 -1.37
C MET A 146 -2.40 7.03 -0.95
N VAL A 147 -2.54 7.44 0.30
CA VAL A 147 -1.84 8.61 0.85
C VAL A 147 -0.34 8.31 1.00
N SER A 148 0.01 7.21 1.65
CA SER A 148 1.41 6.84 1.92
C SER A 148 2.20 6.52 0.65
N HIS A 149 1.53 6.01 -0.40
CA HIS A 149 2.12 5.75 -1.71
C HIS A 149 1.91 6.91 -2.70
N GLN A 150 1.41 8.06 -2.23
CA GLN A 150 1.24 9.30 -3.01
C GLN A 150 0.35 9.14 -4.25
N LEU A 151 -0.56 8.16 -4.24
CA LEU A 151 -1.59 7.99 -5.26
C LEU A 151 -2.66 9.10 -5.14
N LEU A 152 -2.91 9.59 -3.92
CA LEU A 152 -3.71 10.77 -3.64
C LEU A 152 -2.80 11.95 -3.30
N ARG A 153 -2.97 13.03 -4.05
CA ARG A 153 -2.25 14.29 -3.74
C ARG A 153 -2.89 14.98 -2.55
N GLN A 154 -2.09 15.23 -1.54
CA GLN A 154 -2.48 16.06 -0.40
C GLN A 154 -1.87 17.46 -0.58
N GLY A 155 -2.72 18.45 -0.77
CA GLY A 155 -2.30 19.85 -0.87
C GLY A 155 -2.04 20.36 -2.29
N PRO A 156 -1.50 21.59 -2.42
CA PRO A 156 -1.20 22.23 -3.69
C PRO A 156 -0.19 21.42 -4.51
N PHE A 157 -0.32 21.48 -5.84
CA PHE A 157 0.60 20.80 -6.76
C PHE A 157 2.08 21.09 -6.45
N ASP A 158 2.42 22.35 -6.20
CA ASP A 158 3.79 22.80 -5.96
C ASP A 158 4.40 22.19 -4.69
N ALA A 159 3.60 21.98 -3.65
CA ALA A 159 4.04 21.39 -2.39
C ALA A 159 4.14 19.86 -2.41
N SER A 160 3.54 19.22 -3.43
CA SER A 160 3.55 17.76 -3.56
C SER A 160 4.90 17.25 -4.03
N VAL A 161 5.34 16.10 -3.49
CA VAL A 161 6.57 15.42 -3.92
C VAL A 161 6.38 14.85 -5.32
N ASN A 162 7.41 14.97 -6.15
CA ASN A 162 7.47 14.31 -7.45
C ASN A 162 8.20 12.97 -7.30
N LEU A 163 7.48 11.87 -7.55
CA LEU A 163 8.02 10.51 -7.38
C LEU A 163 8.99 10.09 -8.48
N SER A 164 8.94 10.76 -9.64
CA SER A 164 9.76 10.42 -10.80
C SER A 164 10.97 11.35 -10.97
N ALA A 165 11.11 12.36 -10.11
CA ALA A 165 12.20 13.32 -10.20
C ALA A 165 13.18 13.21 -9.02
N SER A 166 14.44 13.35 -9.33
CA SER A 166 15.56 13.41 -8.40
C SER A 166 16.22 14.81 -8.46
N ILE A 167 17.16 15.08 -7.57
CA ILE A 167 17.92 16.34 -7.56
C ILE A 167 18.79 16.49 -8.83
N GLU A 168 19.21 15.38 -9.38
CA GLU A 168 20.01 15.31 -10.61
C GLU A 168 19.23 15.80 -11.85
N ASP A 169 17.91 15.71 -11.81
CA ASP A 169 17.01 16.16 -12.90
C ASP A 169 16.79 17.68 -12.88
N LEU A 170 17.22 18.36 -11.82
CA LEU A 170 17.04 19.82 -11.71
C LEU A 170 18.08 20.58 -12.54
N ASP A 171 17.62 21.64 -13.22
CA ASP A 171 18.48 22.53 -14.00
C ASP A 171 19.33 23.41 -13.06
N LYS A 172 20.59 23.03 -12.88
CA LYS A 172 21.54 23.71 -11.99
C LYS A 172 21.82 25.16 -12.42
N GLU A 173 21.79 25.47 -13.73
CA GLU A 173 21.99 26.81 -14.24
C GLU A 173 20.81 27.72 -13.91
N LYS A 174 19.61 27.22 -14.00
CA LYS A 174 18.40 27.96 -13.56
C LYS A 174 18.38 28.19 -12.06
N ILE A 175 18.78 27.19 -11.25
CA ILE A 175 18.91 27.35 -9.80
C ILE A 175 19.95 28.42 -9.48
N ARG A 176 21.10 28.39 -10.14
CA ARG A 176 22.14 29.42 -9.98
C ARG A 176 21.62 30.82 -10.30
N TRP A 177 20.94 30.95 -11.44
CA TRP A 177 20.34 32.22 -11.86
C TRP A 177 19.29 32.71 -10.84
N PHE A 178 18.36 31.82 -10.44
CA PHE A 178 17.32 32.14 -9.47
C PHE A 178 17.90 32.60 -8.13
N VAL A 179 18.92 31.92 -7.60
CA VAL A 179 19.60 32.30 -6.36
C VAL A 179 20.27 33.67 -6.51
N GLY A 180 20.89 33.97 -7.66
CA GLY A 180 21.46 35.29 -7.97
C GLY A 180 20.39 36.39 -7.85
N VAL A 181 19.28 36.24 -8.54
CA VAL A 181 18.17 37.21 -8.49
C VAL A 181 17.55 37.30 -7.08
N ALA A 182 17.36 36.18 -6.39
CA ALA A 182 16.81 36.17 -5.04
C ALA A 182 17.70 36.89 -4.01
N ARG A 183 19.03 36.83 -4.19
CA ARG A 183 19.98 37.59 -3.35
C ARG A 183 19.86 39.07 -3.57
N GLU A 184 19.79 39.52 -4.82
CA GLU A 184 19.70 40.94 -5.17
C GLU A 184 18.37 41.55 -4.73
N VAL A 185 17.25 40.87 -4.99
CA VAL A 185 15.89 41.40 -4.80
C VAL A 185 15.34 41.15 -3.39
N ARG A 186 15.66 39.99 -2.80
CA ARG A 186 15.05 39.53 -1.53
C ARG A 186 16.05 39.23 -0.43
N GLN A 187 17.33 39.60 -0.62
CA GLN A 187 18.41 39.36 0.36
C GLN A 187 18.50 37.88 0.79
N PHE A 188 18.30 36.95 -0.16
CA PHE A 188 18.42 35.52 0.13
C PHE A 188 19.84 35.22 0.66
N PRO A 189 19.97 34.51 1.82
CA PRO A 189 21.24 34.48 2.57
C PRO A 189 22.31 33.59 1.94
N LEU A 190 21.95 32.67 1.06
CA LEU A 190 22.87 31.71 0.47
C LEU A 190 23.32 32.11 -0.91
N SER A 191 24.60 31.89 -1.22
CA SER A 191 25.14 31.96 -2.57
C SER A 191 25.19 30.55 -3.17
N TYR A 192 24.99 30.45 -4.48
CA TYR A 192 25.07 29.18 -5.17
C TYR A 192 26.49 28.59 -5.15
N SER A 193 26.62 27.32 -4.73
CA SER A 193 27.73 26.44 -5.02
C SER A 193 27.20 24.99 -5.16
N GLU A 194 27.92 24.14 -5.88
CA GLU A 194 27.49 22.73 -6.02
C GLU A 194 27.47 22.00 -4.67
N SER A 195 28.34 22.38 -3.75
CA SER A 195 28.42 21.77 -2.41
C SER A 195 27.27 22.15 -1.49
N ASN A 196 26.52 23.22 -1.78
CA ASN A 196 25.42 23.67 -0.93
C ASN A 196 24.02 23.62 -1.60
N ILE A 197 23.92 22.96 -2.75
CA ILE A 197 22.64 22.88 -3.50
C ILE A 197 21.49 22.33 -2.64
N LEU A 198 21.73 21.29 -1.85
CA LEU A 198 20.73 20.73 -0.92
C LEU A 198 20.27 21.75 0.12
N GLN A 199 21.20 22.53 0.68
CA GLN A 199 20.87 23.57 1.64
C GLN A 199 20.03 24.69 1.00
N ILE A 200 20.34 25.06 -0.25
CA ILE A 200 19.57 26.04 -1.02
C ILE A 200 18.15 25.51 -1.26
N LEU A 201 18.00 24.30 -1.79
CA LEU A 201 16.70 23.70 -2.08
C LEU A 201 15.86 23.52 -0.81
N SER A 202 16.48 23.14 0.30
CA SER A 202 15.82 23.06 1.61
C SER A 202 15.35 24.42 2.11
N SER A 203 16.20 25.45 2.00
CA SER A 203 15.86 26.83 2.39
C SER A 203 14.75 27.45 1.54
N LEU A 204 14.58 26.98 0.31
CA LEU A 204 13.47 27.34 -0.58
C LEU A 204 12.22 26.47 -0.35
N HIS A 205 12.29 25.51 0.54
CA HIS A 205 11.21 24.54 0.82
C HIS A 205 10.75 23.73 -0.39
N VAL A 206 11.62 23.54 -1.38
CA VAL A 206 11.31 22.80 -2.63
C VAL A 206 11.76 21.33 -2.60
N ILE A 207 12.37 20.91 -1.49
CA ILE A 207 12.60 19.50 -1.15
C ILE A 207 12.02 19.19 0.24
N THR A 208 11.82 17.92 0.52
CA THR A 208 11.43 17.43 1.85
C THR A 208 12.65 17.27 2.76
N GLU A 209 12.44 17.02 4.05
CA GLU A 209 13.53 16.77 5.01
C GLU A 209 14.37 15.54 4.65
N ASP A 210 13.75 14.53 4.02
CA ASP A 210 14.41 13.32 3.51
C ASP A 210 14.98 13.50 2.08
N GLY A 211 14.99 14.74 1.55
CA GLY A 211 15.65 15.11 0.30
C GLY A 211 14.85 14.84 -0.98
N LYS A 212 13.58 14.46 -0.88
CA LYS A 212 12.73 14.24 -2.07
C LYS A 212 12.32 15.56 -2.72
N VAL A 213 12.33 15.57 -4.04
CA VAL A 213 12.04 16.77 -4.86
C VAL A 213 10.52 17.03 -4.87
N LYS A 214 10.12 18.28 -4.60
CA LYS A 214 8.73 18.74 -4.79
C LYS A 214 8.54 19.28 -6.20
N ASN A 215 7.28 19.28 -6.67
CA ASN A 215 6.98 19.82 -8.01
C ASN A 215 7.44 21.28 -8.19
N ALA A 216 7.44 22.08 -7.13
CA ALA A 216 7.96 23.44 -7.17
C ALA A 216 9.42 23.52 -7.61
N ALA A 217 10.24 22.52 -7.29
CA ALA A 217 11.65 22.50 -7.70
C ALA A 217 11.83 22.32 -9.20
N LEU A 218 10.90 21.65 -9.88
CA LEU A 218 10.92 21.44 -11.34
C LEU A 218 10.51 22.69 -12.12
N LEU A 219 9.94 23.69 -11.44
CA LEU A 219 9.53 24.97 -12.03
C LEU A 219 10.64 26.04 -11.93
N LEU A 220 11.68 25.75 -11.15
CA LEU A 220 12.88 26.57 -11.06
C LEU A 220 13.80 26.36 -12.25
#